data_7078fe29c2a53281a73e232d0829f952
#
_entry.id   7078fe29c2a53281a73e232d0829f952
#
_cell.length_a   1.000
_cell.length_b   1.000
_cell.length_c   1.000
_cell.angle_alpha   90.00
_cell.angle_beta   90.00
_cell.angle_gamma   90.00
#
_symmetry.space_group_name_H-M   'P 1'
#
loop_
_entity.id
_entity.type
_entity.pdbx_description
1 polymer ?
#
loop_
_entity_poly.entity_id
_entity_poly.type
_entity_poly.pdbx_seq_one_letter_code
_entity_poly.pdbx_strand_id
1 'polypeptide(L)'
;GSIRYCLRSDDSGHVVSDLTVWRLNDQTFDVMSGERQDAKHLLEQANRETTVEDLSESTAIFAVQVPMSLAQVLPACGGDRLKQLGYFCFGDLDIHGIPARIGRLGYTGERGFEIVVDAAFASSLWASFSGHIEVAGFAVADILRIEAGFALFCNEFTIGATAKELAMDCFVDSAYNSSIASMSLVCFTATANERPVLWQRPQHAASAPEPGELLATSACFSLLAGSILGLGYVATQDKSTASPLIDPLGNFEEIRLQQKLFLISKNEWCSGVGIGVFIRFQQSDSVIRVMSTH
;
A
#
# COMPACT_ATOMS: atom_id res chain seq x y z
N GLY A 1 2.94 1.18 20.68
CA GLY A 1 2.20 2.20 19.94
C GLY A 1 1.19 1.59 18.98
N SER A 2 0.30 2.42 18.47
CA SER A 2 -0.74 2.03 17.50
C SER A 2 -0.54 2.74 16.18
N ILE A 3 -0.94 2.08 15.09
CA ILE A 3 -0.90 2.62 13.73
C ILE A 3 -2.34 2.72 13.24
N ARG A 4 -2.65 3.75 12.46
CA ARG A 4 -3.92 3.87 11.74
C ARG A 4 -3.65 4.15 10.27
N TYR A 5 -4.36 3.46 9.41
CA TYR A 5 -4.43 3.78 7.99
C TYR A 5 -5.45 4.89 7.78
N CYS A 6 -5.11 5.88 7.00
CA CYS A 6 -5.91 7.06 6.73
C CYS A 6 -5.85 7.41 5.25
N LEU A 7 -6.85 8.14 4.78
CA LEU A 7 -6.91 8.68 3.42
C LEU A 7 -6.84 10.21 3.49
N ARG A 8 -6.12 10.82 2.57
CA ARG A 8 -6.19 12.25 2.32
C ARG A 8 -7.02 12.50 1.06
N SER A 9 -8.00 13.38 1.18
CA SER A 9 -8.83 13.82 0.05
C SER A 9 -8.56 15.28 -0.27
N ASP A 10 -8.82 15.65 -1.52
CA ASP A 10 -8.89 17.05 -1.94
C ASP A 10 -10.22 17.72 -1.54
N ASP A 11 -10.37 19.00 -1.85
CA ASP A 11 -11.57 19.79 -1.54
C ASP A 11 -12.82 19.29 -2.27
N SER A 12 -12.66 18.50 -3.33
CA SER A 12 -13.75 17.86 -4.08
C SER A 12 -14.16 16.50 -3.49
N GLY A 13 -13.43 16.01 -2.49
CA GLY A 13 -13.65 14.70 -1.86
C GLY A 13 -12.99 13.53 -2.59
N HIS A 14 -12.18 13.79 -3.61
CA HIS A 14 -11.40 12.74 -4.26
C HIS A 14 -10.20 12.35 -3.40
N VAL A 15 -9.96 11.07 -3.28
CA VAL A 15 -8.78 10.55 -2.56
C VAL A 15 -7.54 10.80 -3.41
N VAL A 16 -6.55 11.45 -2.83
CA VAL A 16 -5.30 11.82 -3.51
C VAL A 16 -4.08 11.07 -2.97
N SER A 17 -4.14 10.61 -1.73
CA SER A 17 -3.12 9.76 -1.14
C SER A 17 -3.65 8.93 0.02
N ASP A 18 -2.91 7.91 0.36
CA ASP A 18 -3.06 7.13 1.58
C ASP A 18 -1.82 7.26 2.46
N LEU A 19 -2.03 7.15 3.76
CA LEU A 19 -0.98 7.33 4.73
C LEU A 19 -1.21 6.49 5.99
N THR A 20 -0.14 6.26 6.74
CA THR A 20 -0.23 5.62 8.05
C THR A 20 0.16 6.61 9.15
N VAL A 21 -0.65 6.69 10.19
CA VAL A 21 -0.44 7.54 11.36
C VAL A 21 0.00 6.66 12.53
N TRP A 22 1.22 6.87 13.00
CA TRP A 22 1.84 6.13 14.09
C TRP A 22 1.79 6.97 15.37
N ARG A 23 0.93 6.60 16.30
CA ARG A 23 0.77 7.33 17.55
C ARG A 23 1.87 6.97 18.53
N LEU A 24 2.84 7.87 18.70
CA LEU A 24 3.97 7.67 19.63
C LEU A 24 3.54 7.87 21.08
N ASN A 25 2.74 8.89 21.33
CA ASN A 25 2.09 9.20 22.60
C ASN A 25 0.82 10.02 22.33
N ASP A 26 0.25 10.63 23.37
CA ASP A 26 -1.00 11.38 23.24
C ASP A 26 -0.87 12.67 22.41
N GLN A 27 0.35 13.18 22.24
CA GLN A 27 0.63 14.48 21.62
C GLN A 27 1.55 14.37 20.42
N THR A 28 2.14 13.20 20.15
CA THR A 28 3.14 13.03 19.09
C THR A 28 2.78 11.89 18.15
N PHE A 29 2.79 12.18 16.86
CA PHE A 29 2.45 11.25 15.81
C PHE A 29 3.50 11.31 14.70
N ASP A 30 3.92 10.18 14.19
CA ASP A 30 4.67 10.08 12.94
C ASP A 30 3.69 9.69 11.82
N VAL A 31 3.69 10.43 10.74
CA VAL A 31 2.86 10.21 9.55
C VAL A 31 3.76 9.73 8.43
N MET A 32 3.45 8.58 7.87
CA MET A 32 4.19 7.98 6.75
C MET A 32 3.32 7.98 5.51
N SER A 33 3.84 8.54 4.43
CA SER A 33 3.15 8.67 3.14
C SER A 33 4.11 8.41 1.99
N GLY A 34 3.62 7.79 0.91
CA GLY A 34 4.33 7.67 -0.37
C GLY A 34 4.27 8.94 -1.22
N GLU A 35 3.44 9.92 -0.86
CA GLU A 35 3.25 11.16 -1.63
C GLU A 35 3.93 12.35 -0.95
N ARG A 36 4.96 12.91 -1.60
CA ARG A 36 5.72 14.07 -1.06
C ARG A 36 4.87 15.30 -0.79
N GLN A 37 3.80 15.49 -1.52
CA GLN A 37 2.92 16.64 -1.32
C GLN A 37 2.18 16.58 0.02
N ASP A 38 2.07 15.40 0.64
CA ASP A 38 1.46 15.27 1.96
C ASP A 38 2.27 15.98 3.05
N ALA A 39 3.60 15.91 2.99
CA ALA A 39 4.47 16.66 3.89
C ALA A 39 4.20 18.16 3.78
N LYS A 40 4.19 18.69 2.56
CA LYS A 40 3.89 20.10 2.30
C LYS A 40 2.50 20.48 2.81
N HIS A 41 1.49 19.66 2.52
CA HIS A 41 0.12 19.90 2.97
C HIS A 41 0.02 19.97 4.50
N LEU A 42 0.64 19.01 5.21
CA LEU A 42 0.64 18.99 6.66
C LEU A 42 1.39 20.20 7.26
N LEU A 43 2.51 20.59 6.65
CA LEU A 43 3.25 21.79 7.06
C LEU A 43 2.42 23.07 6.88
N GLU A 44 1.64 23.18 5.80
CA GLU A 44 0.75 24.32 5.55
C GLU A 44 -0.45 24.36 6.51
N GLN A 45 -0.88 23.21 7.04
CA GLN A 45 -1.95 23.13 8.03
C GLN A 45 -1.47 23.34 9.48
N ALA A 46 -0.15 23.41 9.71
CA ALA A 46 0.40 23.65 11.03
C ALA A 46 -0.09 25.00 11.59
N ASN A 47 -0.42 25.02 12.86
CA ASN A 47 -0.89 26.19 13.57
C ASN A 47 -0.05 26.46 14.84
N ARG A 48 -0.45 27.43 15.68
CA ARG A 48 0.31 27.76 16.90
C ARG A 48 0.32 26.64 17.96
N GLU A 49 -0.61 25.69 17.85
CA GLU A 49 -0.80 24.59 18.80
C GLU A 49 -0.20 23.27 18.26
N THR A 50 0.26 23.29 17.02
CA THR A 50 0.76 22.08 16.34
C THR A 50 2.09 22.39 15.65
N THR A 51 3.12 21.66 16.01
CA THR A 51 4.41 21.69 15.31
C THR A 51 4.46 20.53 14.33
N VAL A 52 4.89 20.78 13.11
CA VAL A 52 5.09 19.77 12.06
C VAL A 52 6.56 19.81 11.65
N GLU A 53 7.18 18.65 11.62
CA GLU A 53 8.58 18.47 11.26
C GLU A 53 8.69 17.44 10.14
N ASP A 54 9.36 17.76 9.05
CA ASP A 54 9.65 16.82 7.97
C ASP A 54 10.94 16.04 8.31
N LEU A 55 10.79 14.74 8.55
CA LEU A 55 11.87 13.83 8.89
C LEU A 55 12.31 12.95 7.70
N SER A 56 11.82 13.21 6.49
CA SER A 56 12.01 12.33 5.33
C SER A 56 13.49 12.11 5.00
N GLU A 57 14.32 13.16 5.11
CA GLU A 57 15.76 13.06 4.83
C GLU A 57 16.56 12.39 5.98
N SER A 58 16.04 12.41 7.20
CA SER A 58 16.70 11.84 8.38
C SER A 58 16.23 10.42 8.71
N THR A 59 15.29 9.88 7.94
CA THR A 59 14.66 8.58 8.22
C THR A 59 14.77 7.66 7.01
N ALA A 60 14.95 6.37 7.29
CA ALA A 60 14.85 5.33 6.27
C ALA A 60 13.83 4.27 6.67
N ILE A 61 13.01 3.82 5.73
CA ILE A 61 11.99 2.80 5.92
C ILE A 61 12.33 1.58 5.08
N PHE A 62 12.24 0.41 5.69
CA PHE A 62 12.43 -0.88 5.06
C PHE A 62 11.21 -1.77 5.30
N ALA A 63 10.77 -2.50 4.29
CA ALA A 63 9.73 -3.48 4.44
C ALA A 63 10.30 -4.90 4.36
N VAL A 64 9.95 -5.73 5.34
CA VAL A 64 10.18 -7.17 5.31
C VAL A 64 8.82 -7.84 5.23
N GLN A 65 8.48 -8.29 4.03
CA GLN A 65 7.15 -8.80 3.73
C GLN A 65 7.22 -10.28 3.41
N VAL A 66 6.17 -11.01 3.60
CA VAL A 66 5.93 -12.42 3.27
C VAL A 66 5.77 -13.35 4.47
N PRO A 67 5.30 -14.58 4.27
CA PRO A 67 4.97 -15.53 5.35
C PRO A 67 6.08 -15.77 6.37
N MET A 68 7.34 -15.70 5.92
CA MET A 68 8.52 -15.95 6.77
C MET A 68 9.10 -14.68 7.42
N SER A 69 8.49 -13.50 7.23
CA SER A 69 9.02 -12.23 7.73
C SER A 69 9.33 -12.25 9.24
N LEU A 70 8.46 -12.87 10.04
CA LEU A 70 8.69 -13.00 11.48
C LEU A 70 9.93 -13.84 11.78
N ALA A 71 10.10 -14.99 11.12
CA ALA A 71 11.24 -15.87 11.32
C ALA A 71 12.56 -15.24 10.88
N GLN A 72 12.51 -14.33 9.92
CA GLN A 72 13.68 -13.62 9.40
C GLN A 72 14.08 -12.42 10.26
N VAL A 73 13.12 -11.64 10.77
CA VAL A 73 13.41 -10.45 11.58
C VAL A 73 13.67 -10.81 13.05
N LEU A 74 12.99 -11.85 13.57
CA LEU A 74 13.06 -12.22 14.98
C LEU A 74 14.48 -12.50 15.51
N PRO A 75 15.33 -13.24 14.79
CA PRO A 75 16.70 -13.49 15.25
C PRO A 75 17.53 -12.21 15.42
N ALA A 76 17.27 -11.21 14.57
CA ALA A 76 17.96 -9.93 14.59
C ALA A 76 17.53 -9.02 15.76
N CYS A 77 16.32 -9.20 16.27
CA CYS A 77 15.74 -8.37 17.34
C CYS A 77 16.03 -8.88 18.77
N GLY A 78 16.70 -10.01 18.93
CA GLY A 78 17.13 -10.52 20.24
C GLY A 78 16.00 -10.88 21.21
N GLY A 79 14.76 -11.08 20.79
CA GLY A 79 13.69 -11.39 21.73
C GLY A 79 12.29 -11.64 21.16
N ASP A 80 11.37 -12.07 22.04
CA ASP A 80 10.00 -12.45 21.69
C ASP A 80 9.02 -11.27 21.57
N ARG A 81 9.48 -10.03 21.80
CA ARG A 81 8.61 -8.84 21.72
C ARG A 81 7.94 -8.69 20.36
N LEU A 82 8.66 -9.01 19.29
CA LEU A 82 8.13 -8.93 17.92
C LEU A 82 6.97 -9.91 17.70
N LYS A 83 7.00 -11.10 18.34
CA LYS A 83 5.89 -12.09 18.26
C LYS A 83 4.61 -11.57 18.88
N GLN A 84 4.72 -10.72 19.91
CA GLN A 84 3.58 -10.17 20.65
C GLN A 84 3.02 -8.91 19.99
N LEU A 85 3.71 -8.35 18.99
CA LEU A 85 3.27 -7.15 18.30
C LEU A 85 1.97 -7.43 17.54
N GLY A 86 0.91 -6.72 17.90
CA GLY A 86 -0.38 -6.79 17.22
C GLY A 86 -0.33 -6.21 15.81
N TYR A 87 -1.26 -6.60 14.96
CA TYR A 87 -1.41 -5.99 13.63
C TYR A 87 -1.81 -4.52 13.78
N PHE A 88 -1.24 -3.63 12.97
CA PHE A 88 -1.34 -2.18 13.12
C PHE A 88 -0.87 -1.66 14.50
N CYS A 89 0.13 -2.33 15.07
CA CYS A 89 0.86 -1.86 16.23
C CYS A 89 2.34 -1.76 15.91
N PHE A 90 3.07 -0.95 16.68
CA PHE A 90 4.52 -0.82 16.57
C PHE A 90 5.20 -0.86 17.95
N GLY A 91 6.48 -1.14 17.95
CA GLY A 91 7.34 -1.07 19.10
C GLY A 91 8.74 -0.60 18.72
N ASP A 92 9.43 0.01 19.67
CA ASP A 92 10.83 0.36 19.54
C ASP A 92 11.67 -0.85 20.00
N LEU A 93 12.51 -1.34 19.11
CA LEU A 93 13.34 -2.54 19.29
C LEU A 93 14.74 -2.25 18.77
N ASP A 94 15.69 -3.09 19.18
CA ASP A 94 17.05 -3.08 18.64
C ASP A 94 17.19 -4.20 17.60
N ILE A 95 17.76 -3.87 16.44
CA ILE A 95 18.07 -4.83 15.37
C ILE A 95 19.58 -4.84 15.17
N HIS A 96 20.25 -5.89 15.65
CA HIS A 96 21.71 -6.01 15.55
C HIS A 96 22.49 -4.80 16.12
N GLY A 97 22.00 -4.17 17.20
CA GLY A 97 22.59 -2.98 17.78
C GLY A 97 22.13 -1.66 17.13
N ILE A 98 21.17 -1.70 16.20
CA ILE A 98 20.59 -0.53 15.55
C ILE A 98 19.24 -0.23 16.18
N PRO A 99 19.04 0.94 16.82
CA PRO A 99 17.73 1.37 17.29
C PRO A 99 16.74 1.47 16.13
N ALA A 100 15.61 0.78 16.21
CA ALA A 100 14.61 0.73 15.17
C ALA A 100 13.20 0.79 15.75
N ARG A 101 12.28 1.42 15.01
CA ARG A 101 10.85 1.29 15.25
C ARG A 101 10.30 0.28 14.26
N ILE A 102 9.61 -0.74 14.75
CA ILE A 102 9.08 -1.83 13.93
C ILE A 102 7.56 -1.82 14.03
N GLY A 103 6.91 -1.57 12.91
CA GLY A 103 5.46 -1.68 12.75
C GLY A 103 5.07 -3.02 12.13
N ARG A 104 4.00 -3.62 12.63
CA ARG A 104 3.43 -4.83 12.05
C ARG A 104 2.33 -4.46 11.08
N LEU A 105 2.72 -4.18 9.87
CA LEU A 105 1.88 -3.86 8.72
C LEU A 105 2.60 -4.22 7.42
N GLY A 106 1.96 -4.03 6.29
CA GLY A 106 2.57 -4.25 4.99
C GLY A 106 1.58 -4.07 3.85
N TYR A 107 2.12 -4.01 2.65
CA TYR A 107 1.41 -3.65 1.41
C TYR A 107 1.39 -4.79 0.38
N THR A 108 1.54 -6.03 0.83
CA THR A 108 1.61 -7.22 -0.05
C THR A 108 0.50 -8.24 0.21
N GLY A 109 -0.45 -7.93 1.12
CA GLY A 109 -1.45 -8.90 1.56
C GLY A 109 -0.91 -9.99 2.49
N GLU A 110 0.40 -10.06 2.64
CA GLU A 110 1.09 -11.03 3.47
C GLU A 110 1.46 -10.46 4.85
N ARG A 111 1.92 -11.32 5.73
CA ARG A 111 2.48 -10.88 7.03
C ARG A 111 3.75 -10.12 6.77
N GLY A 112 3.85 -8.92 7.33
CA GLY A 112 4.99 -8.07 7.12
C GLY A 112 5.28 -7.15 8.28
N PHE A 113 6.46 -6.55 8.19
CA PHE A 113 6.93 -5.52 9.10
C PHE A 113 7.52 -4.38 8.30
N GLU A 114 7.27 -3.18 8.75
CA GLU A 114 7.97 -1.98 8.31
C GLU A 114 8.94 -1.55 9.41
N ILE A 115 10.18 -1.34 9.03
CA ILE A 115 11.28 -1.03 9.93
C ILE A 115 11.74 0.39 9.64
N VAL A 116 11.60 1.26 10.62
CA VAL A 116 11.94 2.68 10.54
C VAL A 116 13.20 2.91 11.36
N VAL A 117 14.23 3.47 10.74
CA VAL A 117 15.51 3.78 11.39
C VAL A 117 15.97 5.18 11.00
N ASP A 118 16.88 5.74 11.78
CA ASP A 118 17.65 6.92 11.37
C ASP A 118 18.40 6.61 10.05
N ALA A 119 18.39 7.55 9.13
CA ALA A 119 19.02 7.40 7.82
C ALA A 119 20.52 7.05 7.89
N ALA A 120 21.20 7.48 8.96
CA ALA A 120 22.59 7.13 9.22
C ALA A 120 22.82 5.62 9.37
N PHE A 121 21.82 4.87 9.83
CA PHE A 121 21.88 3.43 9.99
C PHE A 121 21.37 2.63 8.79
N ALA A 122 20.82 3.30 7.77
CA ALA A 122 20.17 2.65 6.63
C ALA A 122 21.06 1.62 5.93
N SER A 123 22.32 1.99 5.64
CA SER A 123 23.28 1.08 4.97
C SER A 123 23.67 -0.12 5.84
N SER A 124 23.82 0.10 7.15
CA SER A 124 24.17 -0.98 8.09
C SER A 124 23.03 -1.96 8.27
N LEU A 125 21.78 -1.45 8.37
CA LEU A 125 20.58 -2.29 8.43
C LEU A 125 20.40 -3.10 7.15
N TRP A 126 20.54 -2.45 5.99
CA TRP A 126 20.49 -3.13 4.69
C TRP A 126 21.49 -4.27 4.60
N ALA A 127 22.75 -4.02 4.95
CA ALA A 127 23.79 -5.03 4.93
C ALA A 127 23.50 -6.21 5.87
N SER A 128 22.86 -5.95 7.02
CA SER A 128 22.53 -7.00 7.99
C SER A 128 21.46 -7.97 7.49
N PHE A 129 20.57 -7.53 6.61
CA PHE A 129 19.50 -8.36 6.05
C PHE A 129 19.79 -8.91 4.65
N SER A 130 20.44 -8.15 3.76
CA SER A 130 20.63 -8.50 2.34
C SER A 130 21.43 -9.78 2.09
N GLY A 131 22.19 -10.27 3.08
CA GLY A 131 22.88 -11.55 3.03
C GLY A 131 22.02 -12.77 3.39
N HIS A 132 20.81 -12.55 3.92
CA HIS A 132 19.95 -13.60 4.50
C HIS A 132 18.51 -13.58 3.99
N ILE A 133 18.09 -12.47 3.41
CA ILE A 133 16.75 -12.26 2.87
C ILE A 133 16.87 -11.86 1.42
N GLU A 134 16.03 -12.42 0.57
CA GLU A 134 15.95 -12.00 -0.84
C GLU A 134 15.59 -10.52 -0.95
N VAL A 135 16.38 -9.79 -1.71
CA VAL A 135 16.17 -8.38 -1.98
C VAL A 135 15.23 -8.23 -3.16
N ALA A 136 14.16 -7.47 -2.99
CA ALA A 136 13.22 -7.17 -4.04
C ALA A 136 13.17 -5.68 -4.38
N GLY A 137 12.96 -5.39 -5.64
CA GLY A 137 12.67 -4.04 -6.12
C GLY A 137 11.19 -3.70 -6.01
N PHE A 138 10.87 -2.42 -6.25
CA PHE A 138 9.50 -1.91 -6.20
C PHE A 138 8.54 -2.66 -7.14
N ALA A 139 8.99 -3.11 -8.31
CA ALA A 139 8.16 -3.87 -9.24
C ALA A 139 7.60 -5.18 -8.62
N VAL A 140 8.37 -5.83 -7.75
CA VAL A 140 7.90 -7.02 -7.02
C VAL A 140 6.82 -6.64 -5.99
N ALA A 141 7.04 -5.54 -5.25
CA ALA A 141 6.03 -5.02 -4.32
C ALA A 141 4.73 -4.67 -5.04
N ASP A 142 4.84 -4.07 -6.22
CA ASP A 142 3.70 -3.69 -7.05
C ASP A 142 2.94 -4.91 -7.58
N ILE A 143 3.63 -5.97 -8.02
CA ILE A 143 2.99 -7.24 -8.37
C ILE A 143 2.24 -7.82 -7.16
N LEU A 144 2.90 -7.91 -6.00
CA LEU A 144 2.31 -8.49 -4.79
C LEU A 144 1.09 -7.72 -4.29
N ARG A 145 1.10 -6.37 -4.36
CA ARG A 145 -0.07 -5.59 -3.97
C ARG A 145 -1.24 -5.77 -4.96
N ILE A 146 -0.96 -5.94 -6.27
CA ILE A 146 -1.99 -6.25 -7.27
C ILE A 146 -2.60 -7.62 -6.98
N GLU A 147 -1.77 -8.62 -6.70
CA GLU A 147 -2.23 -9.96 -6.30
C GLU A 147 -3.07 -9.92 -5.00
N ALA A 148 -2.77 -8.99 -4.09
CA ALA A 148 -3.55 -8.74 -2.88
C ALA A 148 -4.80 -7.88 -3.13
N GLY A 149 -4.89 -7.20 -4.26
CA GLY A 149 -5.98 -6.28 -4.59
C GLY A 149 -5.87 -4.92 -3.90
N PHE A 150 -4.67 -4.47 -3.52
CA PHE A 150 -4.46 -3.17 -2.90
C PHE A 150 -4.26 -2.07 -3.94
N ALA A 151 -4.99 -0.97 -3.76
CA ALA A 151 -4.84 0.22 -4.57
C ALA A 151 -3.53 0.93 -4.26
N LEU A 152 -2.95 1.60 -5.26
CA LEU A 152 -1.73 2.41 -5.14
C LEU A 152 -2.07 3.85 -5.54
N PHE A 153 -1.65 4.82 -4.72
CA PHE A 153 -2.02 6.23 -4.91
C PHE A 153 -1.62 6.78 -6.29
N CYS A 154 -0.46 6.42 -6.81
CA CYS A 154 -0.01 6.89 -8.13
C CYS A 154 -0.68 6.17 -9.32
N ASN A 155 -1.52 5.17 -9.07
CA ASN A 155 -2.27 4.44 -10.11
C ASN A 155 -3.77 4.61 -9.94
N GLU A 156 -4.36 3.97 -8.92
CA GLU A 156 -5.81 3.92 -8.73
C GLU A 156 -6.39 5.27 -8.32
N PHE A 157 -5.68 6.10 -7.53
CA PHE A 157 -6.24 7.38 -7.07
C PHE A 157 -6.16 8.49 -8.13
N THR A 158 -5.36 8.32 -9.18
CA THR A 158 -5.16 9.35 -10.21
C THR A 158 -6.40 9.66 -11.05
N ILE A 159 -7.45 8.84 -10.93
CA ILE A 159 -8.71 8.99 -11.69
C ILE A 159 -9.68 9.97 -11.02
N GLY A 160 -9.34 10.47 -9.82
CA GLY A 160 -10.23 11.35 -9.07
C GLY A 160 -11.41 10.59 -8.44
N ALA A 161 -11.13 9.43 -7.87
CA ALA A 161 -12.11 8.61 -7.20
C ALA A 161 -12.34 9.04 -5.75
N THR A 162 -13.57 8.94 -5.28
CA THR A 162 -13.93 9.09 -3.87
C THR A 162 -13.58 7.83 -3.07
N ALA A 163 -13.52 7.93 -1.75
CA ALA A 163 -13.28 6.76 -0.89
C ALA A 163 -14.29 5.63 -1.12
N LYS A 164 -15.55 5.97 -1.43
CA LYS A 164 -16.61 5.01 -1.73
C LYS A 164 -16.38 4.30 -3.07
N GLU A 165 -15.92 5.01 -4.08
CA GLU A 165 -15.59 4.45 -5.39
C GLU A 165 -14.37 3.53 -5.34
N LEU A 166 -13.45 3.82 -4.42
CA LEU A 166 -12.29 2.98 -4.08
C LEU A 166 -12.63 1.77 -3.20
N ALA A 167 -13.87 1.64 -2.70
CA ALA A 167 -14.27 0.68 -1.67
C ALA A 167 -13.47 0.83 -0.36
N MET A 168 -13.07 2.05 -0.04
CA MET A 168 -12.29 2.45 1.14
C MET A 168 -13.08 3.35 2.10
N ASP A 169 -14.38 3.39 1.98
CA ASP A 169 -15.28 4.21 2.81
C ASP A 169 -15.23 3.87 4.31
N CYS A 170 -14.75 2.69 4.68
CA CYS A 170 -14.51 2.33 6.08
C CYS A 170 -13.36 3.11 6.75
N PHE A 171 -12.53 3.80 5.98
CA PHE A 171 -11.40 4.60 6.47
C PHE A 171 -11.72 6.10 6.55
N VAL A 172 -12.93 6.52 6.21
CA VAL A 172 -13.38 7.91 6.30
C VAL A 172 -14.57 8.02 7.25
N ASP A 173 -14.72 9.20 7.88
CA ASP A 173 -15.87 9.48 8.72
C ASP A 173 -17.16 9.48 7.86
N SER A 174 -18.24 8.95 8.43
CA SER A 174 -19.55 8.87 7.79
C SER A 174 -20.08 10.23 7.31
N ALA A 175 -19.67 11.34 7.93
CA ALA A 175 -20.01 12.69 7.52
C ALA A 175 -19.47 13.07 6.14
N TYR A 176 -18.38 12.43 5.69
CA TYR A 176 -17.74 12.65 4.39
C TYR A 176 -18.16 11.61 3.33
N ASN A 177 -19.02 10.67 3.69
CA ASN A 177 -19.36 9.52 2.84
C ASN A 177 -20.66 9.71 2.02
N SER A 178 -21.07 10.95 1.77
CA SER A 178 -22.38 11.29 1.18
C SER A 178 -22.43 11.29 -0.36
N SER A 179 -21.35 11.02 -1.04
CA SER A 179 -21.30 11.05 -2.51
C SER A 179 -21.98 9.81 -3.13
N ILE A 180 -22.74 10.05 -4.21
CA ILE A 180 -23.24 8.96 -5.07
C ILE A 180 -22.05 8.47 -5.88
N ALA A 181 -21.67 7.20 -5.72
CA ALA A 181 -20.60 6.61 -6.51
C ALA A 181 -21.06 6.42 -7.98
N SER A 182 -20.31 6.98 -8.90
CA SER A 182 -20.54 6.83 -10.35
C SER A 182 -19.82 5.61 -10.92
N MET A 183 -18.71 5.26 -10.30
CA MET A 183 -17.86 4.12 -10.65
C MET A 183 -17.47 3.30 -9.41
N SER A 184 -16.86 2.16 -9.62
CA SER A 184 -16.37 1.29 -8.52
C SER A 184 -15.06 0.67 -8.91
N LEU A 185 -14.09 0.73 -8.00
CA LEU A 185 -12.86 -0.05 -8.12
C LEU A 185 -13.19 -1.54 -7.98
N VAL A 186 -12.65 -2.33 -8.87
CA VAL A 186 -12.86 -3.78 -8.95
C VAL A 186 -11.53 -4.49 -9.19
N CYS A 187 -11.45 -5.74 -8.75
CA CYS A 187 -10.43 -6.67 -9.18
C CYS A 187 -10.92 -7.42 -10.42
N PHE A 188 -10.03 -7.73 -11.36
CA PHE A 188 -10.38 -8.48 -12.55
C PHE A 188 -9.30 -9.51 -12.91
N THR A 189 -9.72 -10.56 -13.63
CA THR A 189 -8.83 -11.44 -14.38
C THR A 189 -9.06 -11.23 -15.87
N ALA A 190 -8.02 -11.44 -16.67
CA ALA A 190 -8.10 -11.24 -18.11
C ALA A 190 -7.11 -12.14 -18.87
N THR A 191 -7.27 -12.16 -20.19
CA THR A 191 -6.25 -12.61 -21.14
C THR A 191 -5.67 -11.39 -21.87
N ALA A 192 -4.50 -11.54 -22.47
CA ALA A 192 -3.88 -10.55 -23.35
C ALA A 192 -3.01 -11.25 -24.38
N ASN A 193 -2.81 -10.62 -25.54
CA ASN A 193 -1.93 -11.11 -26.58
C ASN A 193 -0.48 -11.23 -26.09
N GLU A 194 -0.03 -10.23 -25.34
CA GLU A 194 1.24 -10.25 -24.63
C GLU A 194 1.00 -10.25 -23.12
N ARG A 195 1.62 -11.19 -22.40
CA ARG A 195 1.50 -11.29 -20.94
C ARG A 195 2.37 -10.23 -20.28
N PRO A 196 1.79 -9.17 -19.69
CA PRO A 196 2.60 -8.18 -19.01
C PRO A 196 3.16 -8.77 -17.71
N VAL A 197 4.45 -8.57 -17.45
CA VAL A 197 5.00 -8.83 -16.11
C VAL A 197 4.35 -7.87 -15.12
N LEU A 198 4.33 -6.59 -15.47
CA LEU A 198 3.65 -5.52 -14.77
C LEU A 198 3.15 -4.50 -15.80
N TRP A 199 1.88 -4.11 -15.70
CA TRP A 199 1.27 -3.09 -16.53
C TRP A 199 0.63 -2.01 -15.65
N GLN A 200 0.85 -0.77 -16.02
CA GLN A 200 0.26 0.39 -15.37
C GLN A 200 -0.33 1.30 -16.44
N ARG A 201 -1.48 1.89 -16.12
CA ARG A 201 -2.12 2.82 -17.06
C ARG A 201 -1.22 4.04 -17.28
N PRO A 202 -1.01 4.46 -18.54
CA PRO A 202 -0.35 5.74 -18.83
C PRO A 202 -1.13 6.90 -18.19
N GLN A 203 -0.41 7.83 -17.58
CA GLN A 203 -0.96 8.94 -16.77
C GLN A 203 -1.66 10.03 -17.62
N HIS A 204 -2.47 9.71 -18.62
CA HIS A 204 -3.20 10.70 -19.41
C HIS A 204 -4.69 10.52 -19.24
N ALA A 205 -5.31 11.57 -18.66
CA ALA A 205 -6.75 11.89 -18.65
C ALA A 205 -7.70 10.69 -18.80
N ALA A 206 -7.83 9.90 -17.74
CA ALA A 206 -8.90 8.93 -17.69
C ALA A 206 -10.18 9.65 -17.25
N SER A 207 -11.18 9.70 -18.10
CA SER A 207 -12.56 9.91 -17.70
C SER A 207 -13.08 8.68 -16.96
N ALA A 208 -14.15 8.84 -16.18
CA ALA A 208 -14.87 7.69 -15.63
C ALA A 208 -15.23 6.69 -16.74
N PRO A 209 -15.26 5.37 -16.45
CA PRO A 209 -15.62 4.37 -17.45
C PRO A 209 -17.06 4.52 -17.90
N GLU A 210 -17.30 4.35 -19.20
CA GLU A 210 -18.65 4.24 -19.74
C GLU A 210 -19.26 2.86 -19.37
N PRO A 211 -20.60 2.74 -19.39
CA PRO A 211 -21.26 1.44 -19.17
C PRO A 211 -20.74 0.36 -20.13
N GLY A 212 -20.36 -0.79 -19.58
CA GLY A 212 -19.78 -1.90 -20.33
C GLY A 212 -18.26 -1.84 -20.52
N GLU A 213 -17.60 -0.81 -19.98
CA GLU A 213 -16.15 -0.65 -20.04
C GLU A 213 -15.46 -1.00 -18.73
N LEU A 214 -14.25 -1.53 -18.83
CA LEU A 214 -13.27 -1.62 -17.74
C LEU A 214 -12.16 -0.60 -17.98
N LEU A 215 -12.03 0.36 -17.12
CA LEU A 215 -10.90 1.26 -17.06
C LEU A 215 -9.79 0.61 -16.22
N ALA A 216 -8.98 -0.27 -16.82
CA ALA A 216 -7.85 -0.89 -16.12
C ALA A 216 -6.84 0.17 -15.64
N THR A 217 -6.34 0.05 -14.41
CA THR A 217 -5.34 0.95 -13.81
C THR A 217 -4.01 0.28 -13.58
N SER A 218 -4.04 -0.96 -13.11
CA SER A 218 -2.86 -1.80 -12.90
C SER A 218 -3.17 -3.26 -13.24
N ALA A 219 -2.18 -3.98 -13.74
CA ALA A 219 -2.28 -5.41 -13.97
C ALA A 219 -0.91 -6.08 -13.93
N CYS A 220 -0.88 -7.37 -13.60
CA CYS A 220 0.32 -8.20 -13.69
C CYS A 220 -0.05 -9.62 -14.10
N PHE A 221 0.91 -10.35 -14.65
CA PHE A 221 0.76 -11.80 -14.80
C PHE A 221 1.17 -12.46 -13.48
N SER A 222 0.19 -13.01 -12.77
CA SER A 222 0.44 -13.79 -11.55
C SER A 222 0.89 -15.20 -11.92
N LEU A 223 2.09 -15.57 -11.50
CA LEU A 223 2.60 -16.93 -11.65
C LEU A 223 1.79 -17.92 -10.83
N LEU A 224 1.25 -17.49 -9.70
CA LEU A 224 0.46 -18.34 -8.81
C LEU A 224 -0.93 -18.61 -9.37
N ALA A 225 -1.59 -17.56 -9.85
CA ALA A 225 -2.91 -17.68 -10.45
C ALA A 225 -2.86 -18.26 -11.87
N GLY A 226 -1.69 -18.26 -12.52
CA GLY A 226 -1.54 -18.64 -13.93
C GLY A 226 -2.32 -17.74 -14.90
N SER A 227 -2.67 -16.52 -14.47
CA SER A 227 -3.52 -15.59 -15.20
C SER A 227 -3.10 -14.14 -14.98
N ILE A 228 -3.62 -13.23 -15.80
CA ILE A 228 -3.52 -11.79 -15.55
C ILE A 228 -4.49 -11.44 -14.44
N LEU A 229 -3.98 -10.77 -13.42
CA LEU A 229 -4.74 -10.14 -12.34
C LEU A 229 -4.61 -8.63 -12.49
N GLY A 230 -5.67 -7.89 -12.20
CA GLY A 230 -5.62 -6.44 -12.30
C GLY A 230 -6.65 -5.72 -11.45
N LEU A 231 -6.44 -4.42 -11.33
CA LEU A 231 -7.32 -3.44 -10.71
C LEU A 231 -7.80 -2.46 -11.76
N GLY A 232 -9.03 -2.01 -11.64
CA GLY A 232 -9.61 -1.05 -12.56
C GLY A 232 -10.99 -0.60 -12.11
N TYR A 233 -11.56 0.35 -12.84
CA TYR A 233 -12.88 0.89 -12.54
C TYR A 233 -13.90 0.44 -13.57
N VAL A 234 -15.11 0.23 -13.11
CA VAL A 234 -16.30 0.02 -13.92
C VAL A 234 -17.37 1.01 -13.51
N ALA A 235 -18.33 1.33 -14.37
CA ALA A 235 -19.53 2.04 -13.97
C ALA A 235 -20.23 1.28 -12.84
N THR A 236 -20.78 1.99 -11.85
CA THR A 236 -21.32 1.35 -10.63
C THR A 236 -22.37 0.28 -10.94
N GLN A 237 -23.16 0.47 -11.99
CA GLN A 237 -24.16 -0.47 -12.45
C GLN A 237 -23.57 -1.80 -12.98
N ASP A 238 -22.31 -1.78 -13.43
CA ASP A 238 -21.63 -2.95 -14.01
C ASP A 238 -20.85 -3.77 -12.99
N LYS A 239 -20.75 -3.31 -11.74
CA LYS A 239 -19.98 -3.98 -10.68
C LYS A 239 -20.34 -5.46 -10.47
N SER A 240 -21.57 -5.83 -10.74
CA SER A 240 -22.10 -7.19 -10.62
C SER A 240 -22.56 -7.79 -11.93
N THR A 241 -22.18 -7.18 -13.06
CA THR A 241 -22.60 -7.68 -14.36
C THR A 241 -21.93 -9.00 -14.73
N ALA A 242 -22.69 -9.90 -15.35
CA ALA A 242 -22.15 -11.07 -16.03
C ALA A 242 -21.84 -10.78 -17.52
N SER A 243 -22.15 -9.58 -18.00
CA SER A 243 -21.91 -9.19 -19.39
C SER A 243 -20.40 -9.01 -19.64
N PRO A 244 -19.93 -9.32 -20.85
CA PRO A 244 -18.55 -9.03 -21.22
C PRO A 244 -18.23 -7.55 -21.08
N LEU A 245 -17.08 -7.26 -20.47
CA LEU A 245 -16.53 -5.90 -20.39
C LEU A 245 -15.46 -5.71 -21.47
N ILE A 246 -15.31 -4.47 -21.91
CA ILE A 246 -14.34 -4.08 -22.91
C ILE A 246 -13.28 -3.19 -22.26
N ASP A 247 -11.99 -3.48 -22.48
CA ASP A 247 -10.92 -2.53 -22.23
C ASP A 247 -10.83 -1.56 -23.42
N PRO A 248 -11.15 -0.25 -23.24
CA PRO A 248 -11.10 0.71 -24.34
C PRO A 248 -9.72 0.89 -24.98
N LEU A 249 -8.65 0.52 -24.26
CA LEU A 249 -7.28 0.57 -24.76
C LEU A 249 -6.88 -0.71 -25.51
N GLY A 250 -7.70 -1.76 -25.44
CA GLY A 250 -7.46 -3.03 -26.13
C GLY A 250 -6.29 -3.86 -25.59
N ASN A 251 -5.84 -3.61 -24.34
CA ASN A 251 -4.76 -4.38 -23.75
C ASN A 251 -5.22 -5.74 -23.20
N PHE A 252 -6.50 -5.83 -22.81
CA PHE A 252 -7.06 -6.98 -22.11
C PHE A 252 -8.29 -7.52 -22.81
N GLU A 253 -8.38 -8.84 -22.85
CA GLU A 253 -9.48 -9.61 -23.42
C GLU A 253 -10.07 -10.55 -22.36
N GLU A 254 -11.24 -11.14 -22.63
CA GLU A 254 -11.91 -12.10 -21.72
C GLU A 254 -11.97 -11.62 -20.27
N ILE A 255 -12.28 -10.35 -20.05
CA ILE A 255 -12.30 -9.70 -18.74
C ILE A 255 -13.39 -10.33 -17.86
N ARG A 256 -13.01 -10.76 -16.65
CA ARG A 256 -13.92 -11.31 -15.65
C ARG A 256 -13.70 -10.59 -14.32
N LEU A 257 -14.76 -9.97 -13.80
CA LEU A 257 -14.72 -9.33 -12.50
C LEU A 257 -14.59 -10.38 -11.38
N GLN A 258 -13.81 -10.04 -10.38
CA GLN A 258 -13.67 -10.82 -9.16
C GLN A 258 -14.43 -10.13 -8.02
N GLN A 259 -15.29 -10.86 -7.33
CA GLN A 259 -16.11 -10.32 -6.24
C GLN A 259 -15.32 -10.09 -4.93
N LYS A 260 -14.10 -10.62 -4.84
CA LYS A 260 -13.23 -10.49 -3.66
C LYS A 260 -11.84 -10.09 -4.10
N LEU A 261 -11.13 -9.39 -3.22
CA LEU A 261 -9.68 -9.27 -3.28
C LEU A 261 -9.08 -10.63 -3.64
N PHE A 262 -8.07 -10.66 -4.49
CA PHE A 262 -7.37 -11.88 -4.89
C PHE A 262 -6.62 -12.55 -3.72
N LEU A 263 -7.16 -12.57 -2.53
CA LEU A 263 -6.58 -13.32 -1.43
C LEU A 263 -6.46 -14.78 -1.88
N ILE A 264 -5.37 -15.06 -2.58
CA ILE A 264 -4.91 -16.41 -2.84
C ILE A 264 -4.85 -17.07 -1.48
N SER A 265 -5.59 -18.16 -1.31
CA SER A 265 -5.87 -18.73 0.00
C SER A 265 -4.55 -18.96 0.76
N LYS A 266 -4.44 -18.35 1.93
CA LYS A 266 -3.25 -18.35 2.80
C LYS A 266 -2.73 -19.76 3.16
N ASN A 267 -3.45 -20.80 2.80
CA ASN A 267 -3.12 -22.20 3.15
C ASN A 267 -2.22 -22.92 2.12
N GLU A 268 -2.10 -22.41 0.90
CA GLU A 268 -1.28 -23.04 -0.14
C GLU A 268 0.18 -22.58 -0.13
N TRP A 269 0.47 -21.43 0.49
CA TRP A 269 1.83 -20.89 0.61
C TRP A 269 2.70 -21.55 1.69
N CYS A 270 2.12 -22.30 2.59
CA CYS A 270 2.87 -22.86 3.74
C CYS A 270 3.75 -24.07 3.40
N SER A 271 3.74 -24.59 2.17
CA SER A 271 4.50 -25.80 1.78
C SER A 271 5.69 -25.57 0.85
N GLY A 272 5.94 -24.35 0.40
CA GLY A 272 7.06 -23.98 -0.46
C GLY A 272 8.05 -23.05 0.24
N VAL A 273 9.33 -23.20 -0.05
CA VAL A 273 10.45 -22.38 0.46
C VAL A 273 10.04 -20.89 0.49
N GLY A 274 9.76 -20.38 1.68
CA GLY A 274 9.29 -19.01 1.87
C GLY A 274 10.43 -18.04 1.57
N ILE A 275 10.37 -17.37 0.43
CA ILE A 275 11.28 -16.30 0.07
C ILE A 275 10.83 -15.06 0.85
N GLY A 276 11.67 -14.58 1.77
CA GLY A 276 11.49 -13.26 2.40
C GLY A 276 11.85 -12.18 1.41
N VAL A 277 11.03 -11.16 1.31
CA VAL A 277 11.28 -10.02 0.44
C VAL A 277 11.65 -8.82 1.31
N PHE A 278 12.83 -8.26 1.07
CA PHE A 278 13.33 -7.07 1.72
C PHE A 278 13.32 -5.91 0.73
N ILE A 279 12.47 -4.93 0.98
CA ILE A 279 12.27 -3.78 0.09
C ILE A 279 12.76 -2.54 0.84
N ARG A 280 13.62 -1.74 0.19
CA ARG A 280 13.85 -0.37 0.60
C ARG A 280 12.83 0.50 -0.09
N PHE A 281 11.99 1.20 0.68
CA PHE A 281 11.17 2.27 0.13
C PHE A 281 12.08 3.38 -0.42
N GLN A 282 11.69 3.98 -1.53
CA GLN A 282 12.51 4.99 -2.21
C GLN A 282 12.51 6.31 -1.44
N GLN A 283 13.44 7.21 -1.78
CA GLN A 283 13.55 8.58 -1.26
C GLN A 283 12.30 9.47 -1.44
N SER A 284 11.23 8.97 -2.08
CA SER A 284 9.96 9.67 -2.24
C SER A 284 9.04 9.57 -1.01
N ASP A 285 9.28 8.60 -0.12
CA ASP A 285 8.43 8.41 1.04
C ASP A 285 8.66 9.53 2.05
N SER A 286 7.59 10.13 2.52
CA SER A 286 7.62 11.20 3.49
C SER A 286 7.39 10.66 4.89
N VAL A 287 8.23 11.06 5.83
CA VAL A 287 8.04 10.85 7.26
C VAL A 287 7.88 12.19 7.92
N ILE A 288 6.72 12.43 8.50
CA ILE A 288 6.36 13.73 9.05
C ILE A 288 6.01 13.53 10.51
N ARG A 289 6.64 14.28 11.39
CA ARG A 289 6.28 14.30 12.81
C ARG A 289 5.34 15.44 13.08
N VAL A 290 4.21 15.12 13.71
CA VAL A 290 3.20 16.08 14.17
C VAL A 290 3.17 16.04 15.69
N MET A 291 3.35 17.19 16.33
CA MET A 291 3.34 17.34 17.79
C MET A 291 2.31 18.41 18.18
N SER A 292 1.44 18.09 19.14
CA SER A 292 0.53 19.04 19.78
C SER A 292 1.19 19.63 21.04
N THR A 293 0.98 20.90 21.30
CA THR A 293 1.49 21.62 22.47
C THR A 293 0.53 21.55 23.68
N HIS A 294 -0.60 20.84 23.57
CA HIS A 294 -1.61 20.69 24.63
C HIS A 294 -1.76 19.28 25.15
#